data_5b23bdc2b1e0ffee61ad078942668711
#
_entry.id   5b23bdc2b1e0ffee61ad078942668711
#
_cell.length_a   1.000
_cell.length_b   1.000
_cell.length_c   1.000
_cell.angle_alpha   90.00
_cell.angle_beta   90.00
_cell.angle_gamma   90.00
#
_symmetry.space_group_name_H-M   'P 1'
#
loop_
_entity.id
_entity.type
_entity.pdbx_description
1 polymer ?
#
loop_
_entity_poly.entity_id
_entity_poly.type
_entity_poly.pdbx_seq_one_letter_code
_entity_poly.pdbx_strand_id
1 'polypeptide(L)'
;SQVVGQVFSNPQVLILTAAILGVLGLIPGMPNFVFLLLAGGLGALAWHGGKRQAAIAEEETPAAAAPAVPPEAQEASWTDVTPVDVLGLEVGYRLIPMVDKAQDGELLKRIRGLRKKFARDIGFLSSAVHIRDNLELKPNAYRIVLKGVEVGNGMAFPGQFMAINPGRVNGPLNGRETTDPAFGLPAVWIDAGQREQAHALGYTVVDASTVVATHLNHLILSHAAELLGRTETQALLDHIAKDNPKLVEDLVPKLLPLASVQRVLQNLLDEGVNIRDMRTIVETLAESAEQLTDPLELAKRVRVALSPAIVQQIYGPVRELDVIAIEPELERILTQSLTAQSGAMLDPGLAELLSKRAAEAAKQQEDHGVPACLLVPDMIRTAMARLL
;
A
#
# COMPACT_ATOMS: atom_id res chain seq x y z
N SER A 1 -11.19 -35.05 -14.44
CA SER A 1 -11.53 -35.33 -15.87
C SER A 1 -11.09 -34.23 -16.84
N GLN A 2 -10.60 -33.07 -16.40
CA GLN A 2 -10.09 -32.00 -17.27
C GLN A 2 -8.75 -32.34 -17.95
N VAL A 3 -7.88 -33.09 -17.30
CA VAL A 3 -6.55 -33.46 -17.82
C VAL A 3 -6.63 -34.43 -19.01
N VAL A 4 -7.61 -35.33 -19.00
CA VAL A 4 -7.84 -36.28 -20.10
C VAL A 4 -8.32 -35.55 -21.37
N GLY A 5 -9.19 -34.53 -21.23
CA GLY A 5 -9.62 -33.70 -22.34
C GLY A 5 -8.52 -32.91 -23.04
N GLN A 6 -7.54 -32.40 -22.27
CA GLN A 6 -6.41 -31.61 -22.80
C GLN A 6 -5.38 -32.44 -23.58
N VAL A 7 -5.16 -33.68 -23.19
CA VAL A 7 -4.19 -34.59 -23.86
C VAL A 7 -4.75 -35.08 -25.22
N PHE A 8 -6.09 -35.28 -25.33
CA PHE A 8 -6.70 -35.76 -26.56
C PHE A 8 -7.09 -34.63 -27.57
N SER A 9 -6.95 -33.35 -27.16
CA SER A 9 -7.28 -32.22 -28.06
C SER A 9 -6.10 -31.74 -28.91
N ASN A 10 -4.86 -32.19 -28.63
CA ASN A 10 -3.71 -31.75 -29.42
C ASN A 10 -3.26 -32.84 -30.41
N PRO A 11 -3.49 -32.64 -31.74
CA PRO A 11 -3.18 -33.64 -32.76
C PRO A 11 -1.70 -34.00 -32.85
N GLN A 12 -0.80 -33.09 -32.50
CA GLN A 12 0.65 -33.36 -32.50
C GLN A 12 1.05 -34.38 -31.45
N VAL A 13 0.44 -34.34 -30.26
CA VAL A 13 0.68 -35.30 -29.17
C VAL A 13 0.17 -36.70 -29.57
N LEU A 14 -1.01 -36.76 -30.22
CA LEU A 14 -1.59 -38.01 -30.69
C LEU A 14 -0.74 -38.66 -31.77
N ILE A 15 -0.15 -37.91 -32.71
CA ILE A 15 0.74 -38.40 -33.78
C ILE A 15 2.02 -38.95 -33.15
N LEU A 16 2.64 -38.23 -32.19
CA LEU A 16 3.86 -38.68 -31.56
C LEU A 16 3.63 -40.00 -30.78
N THR A 17 2.53 -40.09 -30.04
CA THR A 17 2.17 -41.27 -29.28
C THR A 17 1.88 -42.46 -30.21
N ALA A 18 1.18 -42.23 -31.31
CA ALA A 18 0.92 -43.25 -32.34
C ALA A 18 2.22 -43.78 -33.01
N ALA A 19 3.18 -42.89 -33.27
CA ALA A 19 4.49 -43.26 -33.83
C ALA A 19 5.28 -44.12 -32.87
N ILE A 20 5.35 -43.76 -31.56
CA ILE A 20 6.03 -44.54 -30.54
C ILE A 20 5.41 -45.96 -30.39
N LEU A 21 4.07 -46.04 -30.31
CA LEU A 21 3.35 -47.31 -30.23
C LEU A 21 3.55 -48.18 -31.50
N GLY A 22 3.59 -47.53 -32.68
CA GLY A 22 3.88 -48.21 -33.95
C GLY A 22 5.27 -48.86 -33.97
N VAL A 23 6.30 -48.12 -33.50
CA VAL A 23 7.68 -48.66 -33.40
C VAL A 23 7.73 -49.81 -32.39
N LEU A 24 7.08 -49.69 -31.23
CA LEU A 24 7.01 -50.78 -30.24
C LEU A 24 6.29 -52.04 -30.79
N GLY A 25 5.30 -51.86 -31.63
CA GLY A 25 4.59 -52.97 -32.32
C GLY A 25 5.40 -53.69 -33.36
N LEU A 26 6.57 -53.20 -33.79
CA LEU A 26 7.48 -53.87 -34.74
C LEU A 26 8.56 -54.73 -34.06
N ILE A 27 8.68 -54.67 -32.72
CA ILE A 27 9.69 -55.43 -31.97
C ILE A 27 9.23 -56.88 -31.81
N PRO A 28 10.03 -57.90 -32.24
CA PRO A 28 9.69 -59.30 -32.06
C PRO A 28 9.71 -59.68 -30.56
N GLY A 29 8.62 -60.34 -30.12
CA GLY A 29 8.46 -60.76 -28.73
C GLY A 29 7.46 -59.92 -27.90
N MET A 30 6.90 -58.87 -28.47
CA MET A 30 5.82 -58.08 -27.87
C MET A 30 4.44 -58.43 -28.53
N PRO A 31 3.29 -58.15 -27.88
CA PRO A 31 1.98 -58.38 -28.47
C PRO A 31 1.72 -57.37 -29.60
N ASN A 32 2.38 -57.56 -30.73
CA ASN A 32 2.46 -56.68 -31.90
C ASN A 32 1.06 -56.21 -32.39
N PHE A 33 0.09 -57.15 -32.37
CA PHE A 33 -1.26 -56.84 -32.84
C PHE A 33 -1.96 -55.76 -32.00
N VAL A 34 -1.77 -55.78 -30.70
CA VAL A 34 -2.39 -54.78 -29.78
C VAL A 34 -1.76 -53.39 -29.96
N PHE A 35 -0.44 -53.32 -30.06
CA PHE A 35 0.27 -52.04 -30.25
C PHE A 35 -0.03 -51.42 -31.62
N LEU A 36 -0.09 -52.21 -32.67
CA LEU A 36 -0.42 -51.73 -34.00
C LEU A 36 -1.90 -51.26 -34.10
N LEU A 37 -2.82 -51.92 -33.40
CA LEU A 37 -4.21 -51.55 -33.36
C LEU A 37 -4.40 -50.23 -32.60
N LEU A 38 -3.73 -50.01 -31.47
CA LEU A 38 -3.71 -48.77 -30.74
C LEU A 38 -3.05 -47.64 -31.51
N ALA A 39 -1.92 -47.89 -32.16
CA ALA A 39 -1.25 -46.89 -33.01
C ALA A 39 -2.14 -46.43 -34.17
N GLY A 40 -2.83 -47.41 -34.86
CA GLY A 40 -3.75 -47.12 -35.92
C GLY A 40 -4.98 -46.31 -35.43
N GLY A 41 -5.53 -46.63 -34.26
CA GLY A 41 -6.65 -45.92 -33.66
C GLY A 41 -6.30 -44.48 -33.30
N LEU A 42 -5.14 -44.26 -32.65
CA LEU A 42 -4.67 -42.92 -32.32
C LEU A 42 -4.31 -42.09 -33.57
N GLY A 43 -3.71 -42.74 -34.58
CA GLY A 43 -3.43 -42.08 -35.87
C GLY A 43 -4.72 -41.64 -36.62
N ALA A 44 -5.76 -42.47 -36.60
CA ALA A 44 -7.05 -42.14 -37.18
C ALA A 44 -7.74 -40.98 -36.43
N LEU A 45 -7.65 -40.97 -35.09
CA LEU A 45 -8.16 -39.87 -34.26
C LEU A 45 -7.39 -38.57 -34.52
N ALA A 46 -6.07 -38.62 -34.63
CA ALA A 46 -5.23 -37.48 -34.97
C ALA A 46 -5.56 -36.92 -36.38
N TRP A 47 -5.78 -37.79 -37.37
CA TRP A 47 -6.13 -37.39 -38.72
C TRP A 47 -7.53 -36.77 -38.79
N HIS A 48 -8.50 -37.31 -38.06
CA HIS A 48 -9.86 -36.77 -37.98
C HIS A 48 -9.91 -35.44 -37.20
N GLY A 49 -9.13 -35.32 -36.12
CA GLY A 49 -8.95 -34.08 -35.36
C GLY A 49 -8.23 -33.00 -36.16
N GLY A 50 -7.18 -33.39 -36.90
CA GLY A 50 -6.44 -32.48 -37.79
C GLY A 50 -7.30 -31.93 -38.93
N LYS A 51 -8.18 -32.75 -39.52
CA LYS A 51 -9.16 -32.28 -40.56
C LYS A 51 -10.18 -31.29 -40.00
N ARG A 52 -10.63 -31.44 -38.76
CA ARG A 52 -11.51 -30.45 -38.11
C ARG A 52 -10.79 -29.14 -37.84
N GLN A 53 -9.54 -29.20 -37.43
CA GLN A 53 -8.72 -28.01 -37.16
C GLN A 53 -8.32 -27.30 -38.47
N ALA A 54 -8.06 -28.04 -39.56
CA ALA A 54 -7.84 -27.49 -40.89
C ALA A 54 -9.10 -26.85 -41.45
N ALA A 55 -10.28 -27.43 -41.22
CA ALA A 55 -11.57 -26.84 -41.66
C ALA A 55 -11.89 -25.55 -40.88
N ILE A 56 -11.54 -25.46 -39.60
CA ILE A 56 -11.68 -24.24 -38.80
C ILE A 56 -10.62 -23.19 -39.22
N ALA A 57 -9.42 -23.62 -39.62
CA ALA A 57 -8.37 -22.74 -40.12
C ALA A 57 -8.65 -22.26 -41.57
N GLU A 58 -9.40 -23.02 -42.38
CA GLU A 58 -9.87 -22.56 -43.70
C GLU A 58 -11.06 -21.61 -43.63
N GLU A 59 -11.87 -21.65 -42.56
CA GLU A 59 -12.86 -20.61 -42.26
C GLU A 59 -12.25 -19.31 -41.71
N GLU A 60 -11.01 -19.37 -41.18
CA GLU A 60 -10.19 -18.21 -40.77
C GLU A 60 -9.19 -17.78 -41.87
N THR A 61 -9.38 -18.14 -43.14
CA THR A 61 -8.64 -17.46 -44.19
C THR A 61 -9.14 -16.01 -44.24
N PRO A 62 -8.28 -15.00 -44.13
CA PRO A 62 -8.71 -13.61 -44.09
C PRO A 62 -9.49 -13.33 -45.38
N ALA A 63 -10.81 -13.17 -45.28
CA ALA A 63 -11.56 -12.42 -46.28
C ALA A 63 -10.74 -11.16 -46.54
N ALA A 64 -10.45 -10.90 -47.81
CA ALA A 64 -9.69 -9.78 -48.30
C ALA A 64 -9.91 -8.55 -47.40
N ALA A 65 -8.81 -8.00 -46.86
CA ALA A 65 -8.80 -6.89 -45.97
C ALA A 65 -9.92 -5.90 -46.26
N ALA A 66 -10.99 -5.98 -45.48
CA ALA A 66 -11.85 -4.83 -45.34
C ALA A 66 -10.94 -3.69 -44.88
N PRO A 67 -11.01 -2.51 -45.47
CA PRO A 67 -10.14 -1.40 -45.08
C PRO A 67 -10.22 -1.28 -43.57
N ALA A 68 -9.06 -1.34 -42.91
CA ALA A 68 -8.95 -1.17 -41.49
C ALA A 68 -9.74 0.08 -41.12
N VAL A 69 -10.82 -0.12 -40.36
CA VAL A 69 -11.64 0.98 -39.85
C VAL A 69 -10.66 1.83 -39.02
N PRO A 70 -10.51 3.14 -39.33
CA PRO A 70 -9.62 3.99 -38.57
C PRO A 70 -9.91 3.85 -37.06
N PRO A 71 -8.90 3.91 -36.15
CA PRO A 71 -9.11 3.75 -34.72
C PRO A 71 -10.18 4.69 -34.11
N GLU A 72 -10.52 5.77 -34.83
CA GLU A 72 -11.54 6.75 -34.46
C GLU A 72 -12.98 6.30 -34.62
N ALA A 73 -13.23 5.12 -35.26
CA ALA A 73 -14.58 4.63 -35.53
C ALA A 73 -15.04 3.48 -34.61
N GLN A 74 -14.24 3.10 -33.62
CA GLN A 74 -14.68 2.16 -32.59
C GLN A 74 -15.43 2.91 -31.51
N GLU A 75 -16.71 2.58 -31.30
CA GLU A 75 -17.44 3.13 -30.16
C GLU A 75 -16.76 2.74 -28.85
N ALA A 76 -16.70 3.70 -27.90
CA ALA A 76 -16.11 3.50 -26.58
C ALA A 76 -16.80 2.32 -25.88
N SER A 77 -16.00 1.41 -25.36
CA SER A 77 -16.43 0.19 -24.67
C SER A 77 -16.02 0.23 -23.20
N TRP A 78 -16.69 -0.52 -22.35
CA TRP A 78 -16.27 -0.71 -20.96
C TRP A 78 -14.86 -1.29 -20.82
N THR A 79 -14.34 -1.94 -21.85
CA THR A 79 -12.95 -2.43 -21.91
C THR A 79 -11.91 -1.31 -22.03
N ASP A 80 -12.34 -0.12 -22.47
CA ASP A 80 -11.47 1.06 -22.60
C ASP A 80 -11.31 1.81 -21.27
N VAL A 81 -12.16 1.48 -20.28
CA VAL A 81 -12.07 2.04 -18.93
C VAL A 81 -11.00 1.31 -18.15
N THR A 82 -9.80 1.90 -18.07
CA THR A 82 -8.74 1.36 -17.22
C THR A 82 -9.00 1.75 -15.77
N PRO A 83 -9.07 0.78 -14.84
CA PRO A 83 -9.23 1.10 -13.42
C PRO A 83 -8.02 1.88 -12.90
N VAL A 84 -8.31 2.88 -12.05
CA VAL A 84 -7.27 3.69 -11.42
C VAL A 84 -6.55 2.86 -10.34
N ASP A 85 -5.22 2.85 -10.38
CA ASP A 85 -4.42 2.21 -9.35
C ASP A 85 -4.60 2.91 -7.99
N VAL A 86 -4.77 2.11 -6.94
CA VAL A 86 -4.90 2.66 -5.57
C VAL A 86 -3.60 3.36 -5.16
N LEU A 87 -2.45 2.77 -5.49
CA LEU A 87 -1.14 3.33 -5.18
C LEU A 87 -0.20 3.12 -6.37
N GLY A 88 0.27 4.21 -6.97
CA GLY A 88 1.16 4.25 -8.12
C GLY A 88 2.48 4.96 -7.82
N LEU A 89 3.55 4.47 -8.44
CA LEU A 89 4.85 5.15 -8.50
C LEU A 89 5.21 5.31 -9.98
N GLU A 90 5.21 6.53 -10.46
CA GLU A 90 5.63 6.87 -11.81
C GLU A 90 7.08 7.35 -11.80
N VAL A 91 7.88 6.85 -12.72
CA VAL A 91 9.32 7.13 -12.77
C VAL A 91 9.74 7.66 -14.14
N GLY A 92 10.61 8.67 -14.14
CA GLY A 92 11.27 9.16 -15.35
C GLY A 92 12.28 8.14 -15.88
N TYR A 93 12.64 8.26 -17.15
CA TYR A 93 13.38 7.23 -17.88
C TYR A 93 14.74 6.85 -17.24
N ARG A 94 15.43 7.76 -16.56
CA ARG A 94 16.70 7.45 -15.87
C ARG A 94 16.55 6.62 -14.61
N LEU A 95 15.34 6.54 -14.07
CA LEU A 95 15.04 5.75 -12.88
C LEU A 95 14.59 4.32 -13.21
N ILE A 96 14.29 4.02 -14.49
CA ILE A 96 13.87 2.70 -14.95
C ILE A 96 14.81 1.57 -14.47
N PRO A 97 16.14 1.70 -14.55
CA PRO A 97 17.04 0.64 -14.08
C PRO A 97 16.87 0.28 -12.59
N MET A 98 16.41 1.23 -11.76
CA MET A 98 16.16 0.99 -10.33
C MET A 98 14.91 0.14 -10.07
N VAL A 99 13.99 0.09 -11.04
CA VAL A 99 12.71 -0.64 -10.94
C VAL A 99 12.63 -1.84 -11.88
N ASP A 100 13.62 -2.06 -12.74
CA ASP A 100 13.67 -3.18 -13.67
C ASP A 100 13.98 -4.49 -12.95
N LYS A 101 13.07 -5.47 -13.07
CA LYS A 101 13.25 -6.81 -12.49
C LYS A 101 14.45 -7.55 -13.08
N ALA A 102 14.79 -7.30 -14.36
CA ALA A 102 15.91 -7.94 -15.05
C ALA A 102 17.27 -7.43 -14.58
N GLN A 103 17.32 -6.22 -14.02
CA GLN A 103 18.53 -5.57 -13.52
C GLN A 103 18.63 -5.59 -11.98
N ASP A 104 17.98 -6.57 -11.32
CA ASP A 104 17.95 -6.76 -9.86
C ASP A 104 17.36 -5.58 -9.07
N GLY A 105 16.44 -4.84 -9.66
CA GLY A 105 15.77 -3.62 -9.24
C GLY A 105 15.74 -3.40 -7.72
N GLU A 106 16.72 -2.67 -7.21
CA GLU A 106 16.92 -2.48 -5.77
C GLU A 106 15.70 -1.80 -5.11
N LEU A 107 15.08 -0.86 -5.82
CA LEU A 107 13.89 -0.17 -5.36
C LEU A 107 12.70 -1.12 -5.19
N LEU A 108 12.54 -2.12 -6.08
CA LEU A 108 11.49 -3.13 -5.96
C LEU A 108 11.64 -3.98 -4.69
N LYS A 109 12.87 -4.36 -4.33
CA LYS A 109 13.15 -5.11 -3.10
C LYS A 109 12.80 -4.26 -1.88
N ARG A 110 13.17 -2.97 -1.88
CA ARG A 110 12.86 -2.03 -0.81
C ARG A 110 11.36 -1.84 -0.66
N ILE A 111 10.62 -1.62 -1.74
CA ILE A 111 9.15 -1.48 -1.72
C ILE A 111 8.47 -2.71 -1.13
N ARG A 112 8.91 -3.93 -1.49
CA ARG A 112 8.39 -5.16 -0.87
C ARG A 112 8.67 -5.22 0.63
N GLY A 113 9.87 -4.81 1.04
CA GLY A 113 10.26 -4.71 2.46
C GLY A 113 9.40 -3.71 3.23
N LEU A 114 9.16 -2.54 2.63
CA LEU A 114 8.31 -1.49 3.19
C LEU A 114 6.88 -1.96 3.40
N ARG A 115 6.27 -2.63 2.41
CA ARG A 115 4.91 -3.17 2.56
C ARG A 115 4.81 -4.21 3.68
N LYS A 116 5.84 -5.07 3.86
CA LYS A 116 5.88 -6.01 4.99
C LYS A 116 6.01 -5.28 6.33
N LYS A 117 6.87 -4.25 6.37
CA LYS A 117 7.04 -3.42 7.57
C LYS A 117 5.73 -2.70 7.90
N PHE A 118 5.11 -2.04 6.93
CA PHE A 118 3.81 -1.38 7.08
C PHE A 118 2.75 -2.33 7.64
N ALA A 119 2.59 -3.51 7.05
CA ALA A 119 1.60 -4.48 7.52
C ALA A 119 1.85 -4.92 8.98
N ARG A 120 3.11 -5.08 9.37
CA ARG A 120 3.49 -5.43 10.75
C ARG A 120 3.29 -4.26 11.72
N ASP A 121 3.59 -3.04 11.30
CA ASP A 121 3.60 -1.87 12.19
C ASP A 121 2.22 -1.23 12.30
N ILE A 122 1.44 -1.21 11.24
CA ILE A 122 0.10 -0.60 11.19
C ILE A 122 -1.03 -1.63 11.43
N GLY A 123 -0.88 -2.87 10.93
CA GLY A 123 -1.81 -3.96 11.19
C GLY A 123 -2.65 -4.40 10.01
N PHE A 124 -2.48 -3.82 8.81
CA PHE A 124 -3.14 -4.30 7.60
C PHE A 124 -2.22 -4.28 6.38
N LEU A 125 -2.55 -5.05 5.36
CA LEU A 125 -1.76 -5.11 4.13
C LEU A 125 -2.21 -4.02 3.16
N SER A 126 -1.33 -3.04 2.89
CA SER A 126 -1.59 -2.01 1.88
C SER A 126 -1.70 -2.62 0.48
N SER A 127 -2.46 -1.96 -0.40
CA SER A 127 -2.54 -2.29 -1.82
C SER A 127 -1.15 -2.40 -2.47
N ALA A 128 -1.04 -3.12 -3.58
CA ALA A 128 0.21 -3.22 -4.33
C ALA A 128 0.61 -1.84 -4.87
N VAL A 129 1.92 -1.54 -4.85
CA VAL A 129 2.45 -0.35 -5.50
C VAL A 129 2.64 -0.68 -6.98
N HIS A 130 1.87 -0.04 -7.84
CA HIS A 130 1.99 -0.18 -9.28
C HIS A 130 3.05 0.80 -9.79
N ILE A 131 4.10 0.25 -10.40
CA ILE A 131 5.21 1.06 -10.90
C ILE A 131 5.07 1.16 -12.42
N ARG A 132 5.10 2.40 -12.92
CA ARG A 132 4.99 2.71 -14.35
C ARG A 132 6.10 3.68 -14.74
N ASP A 133 6.63 3.51 -15.93
CA ASP A 133 7.43 4.53 -16.58
C ASP A 133 6.53 5.65 -17.12
N ASN A 134 6.98 6.90 -16.94
CA ASN A 134 6.27 8.07 -17.45
C ASN A 134 7.27 8.98 -18.16
N LEU A 135 7.16 9.02 -19.50
CA LEU A 135 8.04 9.79 -20.35
C LEU A 135 7.78 11.31 -20.31
N GLU A 136 6.64 11.72 -19.76
CA GLU A 136 6.34 13.14 -19.54
C GLU A 136 7.12 13.73 -18.35
N LEU A 137 7.58 12.87 -17.45
CA LEU A 137 8.38 13.30 -16.30
C LEU A 137 9.82 13.64 -16.74
N LYS A 138 10.42 14.58 -16.02
CA LYS A 138 11.87 14.83 -16.18
C LYS A 138 12.65 13.53 -15.93
N PRO A 139 13.81 13.35 -16.57
CA PRO A 139 14.57 12.08 -16.55
C PRO A 139 14.80 11.47 -15.16
N ASN A 140 15.10 12.29 -14.18
CA ASN A 140 15.41 11.90 -12.81
C ASN A 140 14.23 12.12 -11.83
N ALA A 141 13.06 12.52 -12.33
CA ALA A 141 11.89 12.77 -11.51
C ALA A 141 11.09 11.49 -11.26
N TYR A 142 10.41 11.45 -10.14
CA TYR A 142 9.39 10.47 -9.84
C TYR A 142 8.16 11.15 -9.25
N ARG A 143 7.02 10.47 -9.34
CA ARG A 143 5.73 10.93 -8.82
C ARG A 143 5.03 9.77 -8.14
N ILE A 144 4.47 10.03 -6.96
CA ILE A 144 3.68 9.07 -6.19
C ILE A 144 2.23 9.48 -6.29
N VAL A 145 1.39 8.54 -6.67
CA VAL A 145 -0.01 8.76 -6.99
C VAL A 145 -0.88 7.87 -6.10
N LEU A 146 -1.88 8.45 -5.45
CA LEU A 146 -2.88 7.75 -4.66
C LEU A 146 -4.25 7.94 -5.32
N LYS A 147 -4.88 6.84 -5.74
CA LYS A 147 -6.18 6.85 -6.43
C LYS A 147 -6.24 7.84 -7.60
N GLY A 148 -5.15 7.95 -8.36
CA GLY A 148 -5.03 8.85 -9.50
C GLY A 148 -4.63 10.30 -9.16
N VAL A 149 -4.51 10.65 -7.88
CA VAL A 149 -4.09 11.99 -7.43
C VAL A 149 -2.63 11.97 -7.02
N GLU A 150 -1.85 12.95 -7.48
CA GLU A 150 -0.48 13.14 -7.05
C GLU A 150 -0.44 13.56 -5.57
N VAL A 151 0.23 12.74 -4.75
CA VAL A 151 0.40 13.00 -3.31
C VAL A 151 1.85 13.35 -2.96
N GLY A 152 2.78 13.11 -3.87
CA GLY A 152 4.17 13.49 -3.69
C GLY A 152 5.00 13.34 -4.98
N ASN A 153 6.05 14.13 -5.08
CA ASN A 153 7.00 14.06 -6.17
C ASN A 153 8.42 14.33 -5.67
N GLY A 154 9.40 14.02 -6.48
CA GLY A 154 10.79 14.30 -6.14
C GLY A 154 11.74 13.99 -7.28
N MET A 155 13.02 14.20 -7.02
CA MET A 155 14.09 13.86 -7.93
C MET A 155 15.06 12.89 -7.27
N ALA A 156 15.49 11.86 -8.00
CA ALA A 156 16.49 10.92 -7.55
C ALA A 156 17.57 10.77 -8.63
N PHE A 157 18.82 10.66 -8.20
CA PHE A 157 19.96 10.57 -9.11
C PHE A 157 20.67 9.23 -8.91
N PRO A 158 20.40 8.23 -9.78
CA PRO A 158 21.08 6.95 -9.72
C PRO A 158 22.60 7.11 -9.76
N GLY A 159 23.31 6.44 -8.88
CA GLY A 159 24.77 6.54 -8.73
C GLY A 159 25.27 7.69 -7.85
N GLN A 160 24.40 8.61 -7.44
CA GLN A 160 24.69 9.65 -6.44
C GLN A 160 24.05 9.30 -5.09
N PHE A 161 24.47 10.02 -4.06
CA PHE A 161 23.98 9.89 -2.70
C PHE A 161 23.40 11.21 -2.20
N MET A 162 22.32 11.14 -1.43
CA MET A 162 21.76 12.31 -0.75
C MET A 162 22.36 12.40 0.64
N ALA A 163 23.03 13.49 0.94
CA ALA A 163 23.53 13.86 2.25
C ALA A 163 22.50 14.78 2.92
N ILE A 164 21.76 14.26 3.88
CA ILE A 164 20.68 14.94 4.60
C ILE A 164 21.25 15.57 5.86
N ASN A 165 20.95 16.84 6.09
CA ASN A 165 21.34 17.54 7.31
C ASN A 165 20.34 17.27 8.44
N PRO A 166 20.72 16.56 9.52
CA PRO A 166 19.80 16.26 10.63
C PRO A 166 19.60 17.43 11.62
N GLY A 167 20.09 18.63 11.27
CA GLY A 167 19.98 19.84 12.10
C GLY A 167 21.31 20.38 12.62
N ARG A 168 22.34 19.54 12.78
CA ARG A 168 23.68 19.96 13.24
C ARG A 168 24.75 19.24 12.41
N VAL A 169 25.43 20.00 11.55
CA VAL A 169 26.54 19.50 10.73
C VAL A 169 27.76 20.41 10.90
N ASN A 170 28.96 19.84 10.79
CA ASN A 170 30.23 20.50 11.06
C ASN A 170 30.83 21.23 9.83
N GLY A 171 30.05 21.46 8.79
CA GLY A 171 30.49 22.20 7.61
C GLY A 171 29.65 21.95 6.37
N PRO A 172 29.74 22.79 5.35
CA PRO A 172 29.03 22.63 4.09
C PRO A 172 29.64 21.52 3.23
N LEU A 173 28.80 20.92 2.38
CA LEU A 173 29.20 19.98 1.35
C LEU A 173 29.02 20.60 -0.04
N ASN A 174 29.97 20.33 -0.93
CA ASN A 174 29.83 20.70 -2.34
C ASN A 174 28.97 19.68 -3.06
N GLY A 175 27.94 20.15 -3.74
CA GLY A 175 27.03 19.29 -4.49
C GLY A 175 25.80 20.05 -4.97
N ARG A 176 24.77 19.32 -5.35
CA ARG A 176 23.50 19.89 -5.75
C ARG A 176 22.60 20.04 -4.53
N GLU A 177 22.38 21.25 -4.09
CA GLU A 177 21.44 21.56 -3.02
C GLU A 177 20.03 21.09 -3.36
N THR A 178 19.34 20.54 -2.38
CA THR A 178 17.99 20.02 -2.47
C THR A 178 17.35 19.96 -1.08
N THR A 179 16.10 19.52 -1.04
CA THR A 179 15.39 19.21 0.19
C THR A 179 15.01 17.73 0.17
N ASP A 180 15.17 17.03 1.29
CA ASP A 180 14.70 15.67 1.42
C ASP A 180 13.17 15.61 1.24
N PRO A 181 12.66 14.80 0.30
CA PRO A 181 11.23 14.81 -0.03
C PRO A 181 10.36 14.16 1.05
N ALA A 182 10.93 13.38 1.97
CA ALA A 182 10.18 12.69 3.01
C ALA A 182 9.95 13.58 4.24
N PHE A 183 10.97 14.29 4.69
CA PHE A 183 10.95 15.04 5.96
C PHE A 183 11.18 16.54 5.80
N GLY A 184 11.41 17.02 4.56
CA GLY A 184 11.62 18.44 4.31
C GLY A 184 12.97 18.98 4.84
N LEU A 185 13.92 18.11 5.17
CA LEU A 185 15.21 18.52 5.69
C LEU A 185 16.13 19.03 4.58
N PRO A 186 16.99 20.03 4.84
CA PRO A 186 18.01 20.46 3.89
C PRO A 186 18.93 19.29 3.52
N ALA A 187 19.22 19.12 2.24
CA ALA A 187 20.03 18.01 1.76
C ALA A 187 20.86 18.43 0.54
N VAL A 188 21.88 17.64 0.24
CA VAL A 188 22.78 17.86 -0.91
C VAL A 188 23.00 16.53 -1.64
N TRP A 189 22.83 16.52 -2.97
CA TRP A 189 23.25 15.38 -3.78
C TRP A 189 24.75 15.43 -4.02
N ILE A 190 25.44 14.36 -3.64
CA ILE A 190 26.90 14.21 -3.68
C ILE A 190 27.31 12.99 -4.49
N ASP A 191 28.53 12.98 -5.00
CA ASP A 191 29.11 11.82 -5.65
C ASP A 191 29.62 10.78 -4.64
N ALA A 192 29.80 9.54 -5.09
CA ALA A 192 30.20 8.43 -4.24
C ALA A 192 31.51 8.68 -3.45
N GLY A 193 32.46 9.44 -4.03
CA GLY A 193 33.74 9.76 -3.37
C GLY A 193 33.61 10.70 -2.17
N GLN A 194 32.49 11.42 -2.01
CA GLN A 194 32.27 12.37 -0.94
C GLN A 194 31.53 11.76 0.28
N ARG A 195 31.13 10.47 0.22
CA ARG A 195 30.33 9.80 1.26
C ARG A 195 30.99 9.85 2.64
N GLU A 196 32.28 9.46 2.70
CA GLU A 196 33.02 9.44 3.98
C GLU A 196 33.17 10.85 4.56
N GLN A 197 33.43 11.84 3.71
CA GLN A 197 33.48 13.23 4.13
C GLN A 197 32.13 13.70 4.67
N ALA A 198 31.02 13.37 4.01
CA ALA A 198 29.68 13.72 4.44
C ALA A 198 29.33 13.09 5.81
N HIS A 199 29.68 11.81 6.02
CA HIS A 199 29.53 11.16 7.32
C HIS A 199 30.38 11.82 8.40
N ALA A 200 31.64 12.16 8.12
CA ALA A 200 32.53 12.83 9.07
C ALA A 200 32.01 14.23 9.48
N LEU A 201 31.31 14.91 8.59
CA LEU A 201 30.66 16.19 8.85
C LEU A 201 29.31 16.07 9.59
N GLY A 202 28.80 14.85 9.81
CA GLY A 202 27.56 14.60 10.54
C GLY A 202 26.31 14.53 9.68
N TYR A 203 26.43 14.42 8.35
CA TYR A 203 25.28 14.19 7.44
C TYR A 203 24.83 12.73 7.47
N THR A 204 23.54 12.51 7.31
CA THR A 204 22.99 11.18 7.04
C THR A 204 23.02 10.96 5.52
N VAL A 205 23.79 9.95 5.07
CA VAL A 205 23.99 9.70 3.63
C VAL A 205 23.21 8.48 3.19
N VAL A 206 22.34 8.65 2.19
CA VAL A 206 21.47 7.60 1.64
C VAL A 206 21.57 7.55 0.11
N ASP A 207 21.37 6.38 -0.48
CA ASP A 207 21.32 6.20 -1.93
C ASP A 207 19.97 6.63 -2.51
N ALA A 208 19.93 6.81 -3.84
CA ALA A 208 18.74 7.26 -4.56
C ALA A 208 17.53 6.34 -4.36
N SER A 209 17.72 5.01 -4.26
CA SER A 209 16.63 4.06 -4.04
C SER A 209 16.04 4.19 -2.64
N THR A 210 16.89 4.48 -1.65
CA THR A 210 16.46 4.75 -0.28
C THR A 210 15.64 6.04 -0.20
N VAL A 211 16.06 7.11 -0.88
CA VAL A 211 15.29 8.37 -0.91
C VAL A 211 13.87 8.14 -1.42
N VAL A 212 13.72 7.50 -2.58
CA VAL A 212 12.38 7.21 -3.15
C VAL A 212 11.58 6.29 -2.21
N ALA A 213 12.21 5.26 -1.68
CA ALA A 213 11.55 4.31 -0.79
C ALA A 213 11.10 4.95 0.54
N THR A 214 11.92 5.83 1.12
CA THR A 214 11.58 6.55 2.36
C THR A 214 10.44 7.53 2.13
N HIS A 215 10.45 8.27 1.03
CA HIS A 215 9.36 9.15 0.66
C HIS A 215 8.05 8.38 0.43
N LEU A 216 8.10 7.27 -0.32
CA LEU A 216 6.95 6.40 -0.51
C LEU A 216 6.42 5.86 0.83
N ASN A 217 7.31 5.42 1.72
CA ASN A 217 6.91 4.95 3.05
C ASN A 217 6.23 6.03 3.88
N HIS A 218 6.78 7.24 3.88
CA HIS A 218 6.19 8.39 4.57
C HIS A 218 4.76 8.66 4.08
N LEU A 219 4.56 8.69 2.75
CA LEU A 219 3.25 8.91 2.15
C LEU A 219 2.27 7.75 2.39
N ILE A 220 2.73 6.50 2.37
CA ILE A 220 1.87 5.35 2.71
C ILE A 220 1.40 5.43 4.18
N LEU A 221 2.26 5.87 5.08
CA LEU A 221 1.91 6.02 6.50
C LEU A 221 0.95 7.20 6.72
N SER A 222 1.22 8.34 6.12
CA SER A 222 0.36 9.54 6.26
C SER A 222 -1.03 9.37 5.62
N HIS A 223 -1.14 8.51 4.60
CA HIS A 223 -2.42 8.20 3.94
C HIS A 223 -2.95 6.79 4.29
N ALA A 224 -2.55 6.23 5.44
CA ALA A 224 -2.94 4.88 5.84
C ALA A 224 -4.47 4.70 5.92
N ALA A 225 -5.19 5.69 6.43
CA ALA A 225 -6.65 5.67 6.49
C ALA A 225 -7.29 5.62 5.09
N GLU A 226 -6.77 6.38 4.13
CA GLU A 226 -7.27 6.38 2.75
C GLU A 226 -6.98 5.07 2.01
N LEU A 227 -5.88 4.40 2.37
CA LEU A 227 -5.49 3.10 1.82
C LEU A 227 -6.33 1.95 2.38
N LEU A 228 -6.98 2.14 3.54
CA LEU A 228 -7.89 1.16 4.12
C LEU A 228 -9.26 1.24 3.46
N GLY A 229 -9.45 0.50 2.38
CA GLY A 229 -10.72 0.38 1.69
C GLY A 229 -11.62 -0.72 2.28
N ARG A 230 -12.75 -0.94 1.61
CA ARG A 230 -13.72 -1.98 1.99
C ARG A 230 -13.13 -3.40 1.86
N THR A 231 -12.34 -3.62 0.83
CA THR A 231 -11.67 -4.91 0.57
C THR A 231 -10.65 -5.24 1.66
N GLU A 232 -9.83 -4.26 2.03
CA GLU A 232 -8.84 -4.41 3.10
C GLU A 232 -9.51 -4.65 4.46
N THR A 233 -10.60 -3.92 4.74
CA THR A 233 -11.38 -4.11 5.97
C THR A 233 -12.00 -5.50 6.03
N GLN A 234 -12.58 -5.99 4.94
CA GLN A 234 -13.12 -7.35 4.88
C GLN A 234 -12.01 -8.39 5.08
N ALA A 235 -10.88 -8.23 4.41
CA ALA A 235 -9.74 -9.14 4.55
C ALA A 235 -9.18 -9.19 5.99
N LEU A 236 -9.20 -8.06 6.71
CA LEU A 236 -8.85 -8.01 8.14
C LEU A 236 -9.82 -8.83 8.98
N LEU A 237 -11.13 -8.65 8.79
CA LEU A 237 -12.15 -9.38 9.51
C LEU A 237 -12.09 -10.89 9.19
N ASP A 238 -11.90 -11.25 7.93
CA ASP A 238 -11.72 -12.64 7.50
C ASP A 238 -10.47 -13.29 8.13
N HIS A 239 -9.42 -12.48 8.35
CA HIS A 239 -8.21 -12.96 9.03
C HIS A 239 -8.47 -13.27 10.50
N ILE A 240 -9.18 -12.40 11.21
CA ILE A 240 -9.57 -12.60 12.61
C ILE A 240 -10.58 -13.74 12.76
N ALA A 241 -11.52 -13.88 11.82
CA ALA A 241 -12.52 -14.94 11.81
C ALA A 241 -11.92 -16.34 11.75
N LYS A 242 -10.67 -16.52 11.29
CA LYS A 242 -9.99 -17.83 11.30
C LYS A 242 -9.81 -18.37 12.71
N ASP A 243 -9.47 -17.48 13.66
CA ASP A 243 -9.22 -17.86 15.06
C ASP A 243 -10.46 -17.62 15.93
N ASN A 244 -11.28 -16.62 15.59
CA ASN A 244 -12.46 -16.19 16.37
C ASN A 244 -13.68 -15.95 15.46
N PRO A 245 -14.25 -17.00 14.81
CA PRO A 245 -15.33 -16.83 13.84
C PRO A 245 -16.58 -16.19 14.42
N LYS A 246 -17.01 -16.61 15.61
CA LYS A 246 -18.21 -16.09 16.26
C LYS A 246 -18.14 -14.61 16.58
N LEU A 247 -16.96 -14.13 16.99
CA LEU A 247 -16.76 -12.72 17.33
C LEU A 247 -17.01 -11.81 16.13
N VAL A 248 -16.54 -12.22 14.96
CA VAL A 248 -16.76 -11.46 13.72
C VAL A 248 -18.19 -11.59 13.22
N GLU A 249 -18.78 -12.79 13.24
CA GLU A 249 -20.18 -13.04 12.83
C GLU A 249 -21.19 -12.28 13.70
N ASP A 250 -20.91 -12.10 14.98
CA ASP A 250 -21.78 -11.35 15.89
C ASP A 250 -21.64 -9.84 15.67
N LEU A 251 -20.47 -9.34 15.28
CA LEU A 251 -20.27 -7.92 14.99
C LEU A 251 -20.82 -7.54 13.61
N VAL A 252 -20.38 -8.23 12.54
CA VAL A 252 -20.69 -7.89 11.14
C VAL A 252 -21.39 -9.05 10.45
N PRO A 253 -22.58 -8.84 9.88
CA PRO A 253 -23.34 -7.59 9.76
C PRO A 253 -24.34 -7.33 10.90
N LYS A 254 -24.41 -8.17 11.95
CA LYS A 254 -25.51 -8.17 12.92
C LYS A 254 -25.61 -6.87 13.73
N LEU A 255 -24.52 -6.45 14.34
CA LEU A 255 -24.47 -5.25 15.19
C LEU A 255 -24.04 -4.02 14.39
N LEU A 256 -23.04 -4.13 13.54
CA LEU A 256 -22.53 -3.03 12.72
C LEU A 256 -22.40 -3.43 11.25
N PRO A 257 -22.73 -2.53 10.31
CA PRO A 257 -22.37 -2.73 8.92
C PRO A 257 -20.84 -2.60 8.71
N LEU A 258 -20.30 -3.32 7.73
CA LEU A 258 -18.89 -3.26 7.37
C LEU A 258 -18.38 -1.82 7.18
N ALA A 259 -19.21 -0.94 6.61
CA ALA A 259 -18.87 0.47 6.40
C ALA A 259 -18.62 1.23 7.71
N SER A 260 -19.36 0.93 8.79
CA SER A 260 -19.12 1.53 10.10
C SER A 260 -17.81 1.05 10.72
N VAL A 261 -17.52 -0.25 10.63
CA VAL A 261 -16.23 -0.81 11.08
C VAL A 261 -15.08 -0.17 10.30
N GLN A 262 -15.18 -0.09 8.96
CA GLN A 262 -14.19 0.58 8.12
C GLN A 262 -13.95 2.02 8.60
N ARG A 263 -15.02 2.79 8.85
CA ARG A 263 -14.90 4.18 9.29
C ARG A 263 -14.25 4.30 10.67
N VAL A 264 -14.54 3.39 11.60
CA VAL A 264 -13.86 3.35 12.91
C VAL A 264 -12.37 3.12 12.75
N LEU A 265 -11.98 2.12 11.94
CA LEU A 265 -10.56 1.84 11.68
C LEU A 265 -9.86 3.00 10.98
N GLN A 266 -10.52 3.67 10.03
CA GLN A 266 -10.00 4.87 9.38
C GLN A 266 -9.79 6.00 10.38
N ASN A 267 -10.75 6.27 11.28
CA ASN A 267 -10.62 7.30 12.31
C ASN A 267 -9.44 7.03 13.26
N LEU A 268 -9.16 5.76 13.59
CA LEU A 268 -7.98 5.40 14.39
C LEU A 268 -6.69 5.68 13.63
N LEU A 269 -6.62 5.29 12.36
CA LEU A 269 -5.46 5.51 11.50
C LEU A 269 -5.18 6.99 11.23
N ASP A 270 -6.22 7.80 11.04
CA ASP A 270 -6.10 9.27 10.88
C ASP A 270 -5.48 9.93 12.11
N GLU A 271 -5.70 9.36 13.28
CA GLU A 271 -5.08 9.80 14.54
C GLU A 271 -3.74 9.10 14.85
N GLY A 272 -3.14 8.41 13.88
CA GLY A 272 -1.85 7.71 14.02
C GLY A 272 -1.88 6.48 14.93
N VAL A 273 -3.08 5.98 15.29
CA VAL A 273 -3.23 4.76 16.09
C VAL A 273 -3.17 3.54 15.17
N ASN A 274 -2.23 2.63 15.42
CA ASN A 274 -2.18 1.38 14.68
C ASN A 274 -3.36 0.45 15.02
N ILE A 275 -3.76 -0.36 14.05
CA ILE A 275 -4.89 -1.30 14.19
C ILE A 275 -4.44 -2.75 14.31
N ARG A 276 -3.23 -3.00 14.84
CA ARG A 276 -2.65 -4.35 14.98
C ARG A 276 -3.45 -5.25 15.89
N ASP A 277 -3.96 -4.68 17.00
CA ASP A 277 -4.78 -5.41 17.95
C ASP A 277 -6.26 -5.41 17.52
N MET A 278 -6.49 -6.03 16.35
CA MET A 278 -7.85 -6.18 15.82
C MET A 278 -8.78 -6.93 16.75
N ARG A 279 -8.25 -7.82 17.60
CA ARG A 279 -9.08 -8.56 18.57
C ARG A 279 -9.70 -7.59 19.58
N THR A 280 -8.91 -6.80 20.28
CA THR A 280 -9.41 -5.78 21.22
C THR A 280 -10.36 -4.79 20.52
N ILE A 281 -10.04 -4.40 19.28
CA ILE A 281 -10.91 -3.50 18.49
C ILE A 281 -12.29 -4.15 18.27
N VAL A 282 -12.34 -5.37 17.78
CA VAL A 282 -13.61 -6.08 17.46
C VAL A 282 -14.40 -6.38 18.72
N GLU A 283 -13.75 -6.83 19.81
CA GLU A 283 -14.39 -7.05 21.11
C GLU A 283 -15.03 -5.76 21.64
N THR A 284 -14.29 -4.65 21.65
CA THR A 284 -14.80 -3.34 22.11
C THR A 284 -15.95 -2.82 21.24
N LEU A 285 -15.87 -3.04 19.92
CA LEU A 285 -16.95 -2.67 19.00
C LEU A 285 -18.21 -3.49 19.28
N ALA A 286 -18.10 -4.82 19.50
CA ALA A 286 -19.22 -5.67 19.79
C ALA A 286 -19.92 -5.28 21.12
N GLU A 287 -19.14 -4.95 22.15
CA GLU A 287 -19.68 -4.48 23.43
C GLU A 287 -20.36 -3.11 23.34
N SER A 288 -19.82 -2.21 22.51
CA SER A 288 -20.31 -0.83 22.42
C SER A 288 -21.44 -0.63 21.41
N ALA A 289 -21.56 -1.52 20.43
CA ALA A 289 -22.48 -1.37 19.28
C ALA A 289 -23.96 -1.39 19.64
N GLU A 290 -24.32 -1.98 20.78
CA GLU A 290 -25.71 -1.96 21.27
C GLU A 290 -26.16 -0.57 21.72
N GLN A 291 -25.23 0.27 22.16
CA GLN A 291 -25.51 1.59 22.71
C GLN A 291 -25.09 2.73 21.77
N LEU A 292 -24.11 2.49 20.92
CA LEU A 292 -23.49 3.49 20.07
C LEU A 292 -23.46 3.01 18.60
N THR A 293 -23.90 3.87 17.70
CA THR A 293 -23.88 3.58 16.26
C THR A 293 -22.98 4.56 15.47
N ASP A 294 -22.63 5.70 16.06
CA ASP A 294 -21.76 6.68 15.43
C ASP A 294 -20.30 6.16 15.40
N PRO A 295 -19.68 6.06 14.22
CA PRO A 295 -18.31 5.58 14.08
C PRO A 295 -17.26 6.42 14.82
N LEU A 296 -17.51 7.72 15.03
CA LEU A 296 -16.59 8.59 15.75
C LEU A 296 -16.60 8.26 17.25
N GLU A 297 -17.80 8.08 17.83
CA GLU A 297 -17.94 7.70 19.23
C GLU A 297 -17.43 6.29 19.50
N LEU A 298 -17.68 5.35 18.57
CA LEU A 298 -17.11 4.01 18.62
C LEU A 298 -15.57 4.05 18.58
N ALA A 299 -14.96 4.88 17.71
CA ALA A 299 -13.51 5.05 17.65
C ALA A 299 -12.92 5.56 18.97
N LYS A 300 -13.61 6.47 19.68
CA LYS A 300 -13.20 6.93 21.00
C LYS A 300 -13.18 5.78 22.02
N ARG A 301 -14.21 4.93 22.05
CA ARG A 301 -14.25 3.75 22.93
C ARG A 301 -13.12 2.78 22.64
N VAL A 302 -12.91 2.46 21.36
CA VAL A 302 -11.81 1.59 20.94
C VAL A 302 -10.45 2.21 21.32
N ARG A 303 -10.27 3.53 21.14
CA ARG A 303 -9.04 4.21 21.54
C ARG A 303 -8.76 4.08 23.05
N VAL A 304 -9.78 4.15 23.89
CA VAL A 304 -9.63 3.94 25.34
C VAL A 304 -9.18 2.50 25.63
N ALA A 305 -9.75 1.52 24.97
CA ALA A 305 -9.35 0.12 25.11
C ALA A 305 -7.90 -0.12 24.64
N LEU A 306 -7.46 0.59 23.59
CA LEU A 306 -6.10 0.53 23.05
C LEU A 306 -5.10 1.42 23.81
N SER A 307 -5.49 2.13 24.87
CA SER A 307 -4.63 3.10 25.57
C SER A 307 -3.28 2.53 26.01
N PRO A 308 -3.15 1.29 26.52
CA PRO A 308 -1.83 0.73 26.85
C PRO A 308 -0.91 0.61 25.64
N ALA A 309 -1.46 0.18 24.49
CA ALA A 309 -0.70 0.06 23.25
C ALA A 309 -0.29 1.43 22.69
N ILE A 310 -1.18 2.43 22.79
CA ILE A 310 -0.91 3.82 22.34
C ILE A 310 0.21 4.42 23.19
N VAL A 311 0.13 4.30 24.52
CA VAL A 311 1.16 4.81 25.44
C VAL A 311 2.50 4.14 25.17
N GLN A 312 2.51 2.81 24.99
CA GLN A 312 3.73 2.09 24.67
C GLN A 312 4.34 2.50 23.32
N GLN A 313 3.50 2.82 22.34
CA GLN A 313 3.94 3.29 21.02
C GLN A 313 4.64 4.66 21.11
N ILE A 314 4.15 5.56 21.94
CA ILE A 314 4.65 6.95 22.07
C ILE A 314 5.87 7.00 22.98
N TYR A 315 5.78 6.40 24.17
CA TYR A 315 6.77 6.55 25.24
C TYR A 315 7.65 5.31 25.43
N GLY A 316 7.29 4.16 24.83
CA GLY A 316 7.93 2.89 25.17
C GLY A 316 7.51 2.35 26.55
N PRO A 317 8.29 1.44 27.16
CA PRO A 317 7.95 0.80 28.44
C PRO A 317 8.30 1.71 29.63
N VAL A 318 7.56 2.80 29.80
CA VAL A 318 7.77 3.77 30.91
C VAL A 318 6.66 3.66 31.94
N ARG A 319 6.95 4.09 33.20
CA ARG A 319 5.98 4.11 34.30
C ARG A 319 5.37 5.49 34.54
N GLU A 320 6.06 6.53 34.15
CA GLU A 320 5.65 7.92 34.30
C GLU A 320 5.65 8.59 32.93
N LEU A 321 4.68 9.45 32.69
CA LEU A 321 4.48 10.14 31.43
C LEU A 321 4.64 11.65 31.65
N ASP A 322 5.60 12.23 30.97
CA ASP A 322 5.71 13.69 30.89
C ASP A 322 4.74 14.19 29.83
N VAL A 323 3.76 14.99 30.23
CA VAL A 323 2.71 15.48 29.35
C VAL A 323 2.61 17.01 29.39
N ILE A 324 2.21 17.61 28.29
CA ILE A 324 1.82 19.00 28.22
C ILE A 324 0.36 19.08 28.70
N ALA A 325 0.07 19.90 29.70
CA ALA A 325 -1.30 20.12 30.18
C ALA A 325 -1.79 21.52 29.78
N ILE A 326 -3.10 21.64 29.60
CA ILE A 326 -3.76 22.93 29.38
C ILE A 326 -4.04 23.55 30.74
N GLU A 327 -3.85 24.88 30.86
CA GLU A 327 -4.24 25.63 32.06
C GLU A 327 -5.75 25.46 32.32
N PRO A 328 -6.18 25.25 33.58
CA PRO A 328 -7.58 24.95 33.90
C PRO A 328 -8.61 25.98 33.39
N GLU A 329 -8.25 27.26 33.37
CA GLU A 329 -9.14 28.31 32.88
C GLU A 329 -9.30 28.23 31.34
N LEU A 330 -8.21 28.00 30.62
CA LEU A 330 -8.23 27.79 29.18
C LEU A 330 -8.98 26.50 28.82
N GLU A 331 -8.78 25.42 29.57
CA GLU A 331 -9.52 24.17 29.41
C GLU A 331 -11.03 24.38 29.56
N ARG A 332 -11.45 25.17 30.54
CA ARG A 332 -12.86 25.53 30.76
C ARG A 332 -13.44 26.30 29.57
N ILE A 333 -12.69 27.27 29.06
CA ILE A 333 -13.11 28.09 27.90
C ILE A 333 -13.23 27.20 26.65
N LEU A 334 -12.24 26.35 26.40
CA LEU A 334 -12.24 25.44 25.26
C LEU A 334 -13.40 24.45 25.35
N THR A 335 -13.64 23.87 26.53
CA THR A 335 -14.73 22.94 26.76
C THR A 335 -16.07 23.59 26.50
N GLN A 336 -16.30 24.81 27.01
CA GLN A 336 -17.54 25.56 26.76
C GLN A 336 -17.72 25.90 25.28
N SER A 337 -16.67 26.34 24.60
CA SER A 337 -16.73 26.75 23.19
C SER A 337 -16.95 25.55 22.25
N LEU A 338 -16.28 24.44 22.49
CA LEU A 338 -16.30 23.27 21.60
C LEU A 338 -17.48 22.31 21.87
N THR A 339 -18.10 22.36 23.06
CA THR A 339 -19.27 21.53 23.42
C THR A 339 -20.60 22.29 23.27
N ALA A 340 -20.58 23.61 23.02
CA ALA A 340 -21.80 24.37 22.78
C ALA A 340 -22.53 23.85 21.54
N GLN A 341 -23.82 23.52 21.67
CA GLN A 341 -24.68 22.95 20.62
C GLN A 341 -24.85 23.82 19.36
N SER A 342 -24.37 25.06 19.37
CA SER A 342 -24.48 26.01 18.27
C SER A 342 -23.41 25.93 17.20
N GLY A 343 -22.56 24.92 17.18
CA GLY A 343 -21.49 24.78 16.18
C GLY A 343 -20.51 25.97 16.22
N ALA A 344 -20.28 26.54 17.39
CA ALA A 344 -19.37 27.65 17.56
C ALA A 344 -17.97 27.19 17.19
N MET A 345 -17.50 27.66 16.04
CA MET A 345 -16.08 27.53 15.68
C MET A 345 -15.26 28.30 16.70
N LEU A 346 -14.14 27.74 17.09
CA LEU A 346 -13.13 28.47 17.88
C LEU A 346 -12.84 29.80 17.16
N ASP A 347 -12.72 30.88 17.93
CA ASP A 347 -12.26 32.15 17.37
C ASP A 347 -10.95 31.93 16.59
N PRO A 348 -10.84 32.40 15.32
CA PRO A 348 -9.65 32.14 14.50
C PRO A 348 -8.35 32.63 15.16
N GLY A 349 -8.40 33.75 15.88
CA GLY A 349 -7.22 34.26 16.59
C GLY A 349 -6.82 33.38 17.77
N LEU A 350 -7.81 32.80 18.49
CA LEU A 350 -7.54 31.83 19.54
C LEU A 350 -6.99 30.51 18.97
N ALA A 351 -7.52 30.04 17.83
CA ALA A 351 -7.04 28.84 17.18
C ALA A 351 -5.58 28.97 16.72
N GLU A 352 -5.22 30.09 16.11
CA GLU A 352 -3.84 30.40 15.70
C GLU A 352 -2.88 30.47 16.89
N LEU A 353 -3.31 31.15 17.96
CA LEU A 353 -2.52 31.27 19.19
C LEU A 353 -2.30 29.90 19.84
N LEU A 354 -3.33 29.07 19.90
CA LEU A 354 -3.25 27.69 20.42
C LEU A 354 -2.26 26.85 19.61
N SER A 355 -2.37 26.85 18.27
CA SER A 355 -1.45 26.11 17.41
C SER A 355 -0.01 26.56 17.60
N LYS A 356 0.23 27.87 17.68
CA LYS A 356 1.57 28.43 17.93
C LYS A 356 2.12 28.00 19.28
N ARG A 357 1.33 28.14 20.36
CA ARG A 357 1.76 27.77 21.72
C ARG A 357 1.95 26.27 21.88
N ALA A 358 1.11 25.47 21.25
CA ALA A 358 1.27 24.01 21.22
C ALA A 358 2.57 23.61 20.53
N ALA A 359 2.90 24.21 19.39
CA ALA A 359 4.15 23.96 18.67
C ALA A 359 5.39 24.37 19.50
N GLU A 360 5.34 25.53 20.19
CA GLU A 360 6.40 25.98 21.09
C GLU A 360 6.61 24.99 22.26
N ALA A 361 5.52 24.55 22.90
CA ALA A 361 5.56 23.60 23.99
C ALA A 361 6.04 22.21 23.55
N ALA A 362 5.59 21.75 22.38
CA ALA A 362 6.02 20.49 21.78
C ALA A 362 7.53 20.50 21.54
N LYS A 363 8.03 21.55 20.90
CA LYS A 363 9.47 21.72 20.67
C LYS A 363 10.28 21.73 21.96
N GLN A 364 9.80 22.43 22.98
CA GLN A 364 10.47 22.46 24.28
C GLN A 364 10.55 21.06 24.90
N GLN A 365 9.49 20.26 24.80
CA GLN A 365 9.46 18.90 25.33
C GLN A 365 10.40 17.98 24.53
N GLU A 366 10.40 18.08 23.19
CA GLU A 366 11.31 17.35 22.32
C GLU A 366 12.78 17.71 22.53
N ASP A 367 13.09 18.99 22.80
CA ASP A 367 14.46 19.43 23.15
C ASP A 367 14.96 18.80 24.46
N HIS A 368 14.06 18.37 25.35
CA HIS A 368 14.38 17.56 26.54
C HIS A 368 14.44 16.06 26.27
N GLY A 369 14.24 15.63 25.02
CA GLY A 369 14.29 14.23 24.62
C GLY A 369 13.03 13.41 24.97
N VAL A 370 11.92 14.08 25.26
CA VAL A 370 10.64 13.47 25.60
C VAL A 370 9.63 13.69 24.46
N PRO A 371 8.84 12.69 24.08
CA PRO A 371 7.78 12.87 23.06
C PRO A 371 6.77 13.94 23.48
N ALA A 372 6.39 14.81 22.54
CA ALA A 372 5.37 15.82 22.79
C ALA A 372 3.98 15.18 22.84
N CYS A 373 3.34 15.23 24.00
CA CYS A 373 2.00 14.70 24.22
C CYS A 373 1.14 15.70 24.99
N LEU A 374 0.06 16.18 24.37
CA LEU A 374 -0.90 17.07 25.00
C LEU A 374 -2.01 16.27 25.67
N LEU A 375 -2.15 16.43 27.00
CA LEU A 375 -3.23 15.84 27.78
C LEU A 375 -4.44 16.76 27.79
N VAL A 376 -5.58 16.28 27.33
CA VAL A 376 -6.84 17.02 27.28
C VAL A 376 -8.03 16.17 27.72
N PRO A 377 -9.13 16.76 28.23
CA PRO A 377 -10.37 16.04 28.48
C PRO A 377 -10.94 15.38 27.21
N ASP A 378 -11.58 14.22 27.39
CA ASP A 378 -12.16 13.46 26.30
C ASP A 378 -13.12 14.27 25.42
N MET A 379 -13.93 15.15 26.03
CA MET A 379 -14.92 15.98 25.36
C MET A 379 -14.33 16.88 24.26
N ILE A 380 -13.11 17.40 24.47
CA ILE A 380 -12.46 18.33 23.52
C ILE A 380 -11.35 17.65 22.72
N ARG A 381 -10.97 16.41 23.04
CA ARG A 381 -9.84 15.73 22.44
C ARG A 381 -9.90 15.68 20.91
N THR A 382 -11.04 15.26 20.35
CA THR A 382 -11.19 15.13 18.90
C THR A 382 -11.09 16.49 18.18
N ALA A 383 -11.63 17.55 18.79
CA ALA A 383 -11.52 18.89 18.25
C ALA A 383 -10.07 19.41 18.31
N MET A 384 -9.38 19.17 19.42
CA MET A 384 -7.98 19.53 19.59
C MET A 384 -7.07 18.76 18.64
N ALA A 385 -7.28 17.45 18.45
CA ALA A 385 -6.51 16.63 17.51
C ALA A 385 -6.68 17.02 16.02
N ARG A 386 -7.75 17.76 15.68
CA ARG A 386 -7.97 18.30 14.33
C ARG A 386 -7.41 19.71 14.16
N LEU A 387 -7.26 20.42 15.26
CA LEU A 387 -6.77 21.79 15.27
C LEU A 387 -5.23 21.84 15.24
N LEU A 388 -4.58 20.94 15.94
CA LEU A 388 -3.12 20.84 16.12
C LEU A 388 -2.49 19.85 15.15
#